data_43437c36926b92481b1e297ffbfa6251
#
_entry.id   43437c36926b92481b1e297ffbfa6251
#
_cell.length_a   1.000
_cell.length_b   1.000
_cell.length_c   1.000
_cell.angle_alpha   90.00
_cell.angle_beta   90.00
_cell.angle_gamma   90.00
#
_symmetry.space_group_name_H-M   'P 1'
#
loop_
_entity.id
_entity.type
_entity.pdbx_description
1 polymer ?
#
loop_
_entity_poly.entity_id
_entity_poly.type
_entity_poly.pdbx_seq_one_letter_code
_entity_poly.pdbx_strand_id
1 'polypeptide(L)'
;MSTASNPLNKSAEPTTWNFKLLAQNDLGGFGGMGEGMSVQIAKDGRRIIWLAHESAPKNFTAVDVSDPRNPKVVVQTDLPKPYMRSNSLELSGDIMAVAYQTQKVGQQPAGLELFDVSVPEKPRSISFFDTSGPTSRGVHQLWFCDGEYVHMASGSPDFKPSHPQDDQFYRCIDVRNPSKPIEVGRWWMPGTSATDNVAPPPRHPLDKGYRAHNTNVYPQRSDRLYLCYIDGGMFVMDIKDKANPKVISHWTNSPPYTGFMHTAVPLFDRELMLVTDESTENAGKDWPKLIWILDMRDEKNLVSISTCPMPPVDAYKDRGGRFGAHNIHENATVPTAWQSDQIVLGTFFNGGLRAYDISNPYRPKEVGAFVPPPPKGTPAGAVQLNDVFADERAIVYTVDRHTGGLYTLEMDF
;
A
#
# COMPACT_ATOMS: atom_id res chain seq x y z
N MET A 1 -17.12 6.67 -34.95
CA MET A 1 -16.80 6.97 -33.55
C MET A 1 -15.36 7.47 -33.53
N SER A 2 -15.16 8.73 -33.24
CA SER A 2 -13.84 9.35 -33.17
C SER A 2 -13.13 8.76 -31.93
N THR A 3 -12.09 7.99 -32.12
CA THR A 3 -11.16 7.63 -31.05
C THR A 3 -10.44 8.91 -30.66
N ALA A 4 -10.91 9.58 -29.61
CA ALA A 4 -10.15 10.67 -29.02
C ALA A 4 -8.78 10.08 -28.63
N SER A 5 -7.72 10.51 -29.30
CA SER A 5 -6.35 10.08 -28.98
C SER A 5 -6.05 10.52 -27.54
N ASN A 6 -5.60 9.59 -26.71
CA ASN A 6 -5.14 9.88 -25.35
C ASN A 6 -4.15 11.07 -25.41
N PRO A 7 -4.48 12.24 -24.82
CA PRO A 7 -3.63 13.43 -24.90
C PRO A 7 -2.27 13.25 -24.22
N LEU A 8 -2.12 12.20 -23.40
CA LEU A 8 -0.90 11.89 -22.63
C LEU A 8 0.23 11.30 -23.47
N ASN A 9 -0.04 10.84 -24.69
CA ASN A 9 0.99 10.24 -25.55
C ASN A 9 2.03 11.22 -26.10
N LYS A 10 1.98 12.52 -25.74
CA LYS A 10 2.82 13.52 -26.40
C LYS A 10 3.51 14.57 -25.54
N SER A 11 3.24 14.68 -24.22
CA SER A 11 3.91 15.71 -23.42
C SER A 11 4.21 15.27 -21.99
N ALA A 12 5.34 15.78 -21.48
CA ALA A 12 5.73 15.68 -20.08
C ALA A 12 5.01 16.71 -19.18
N GLU A 13 3.97 17.36 -19.67
CA GLU A 13 3.25 18.41 -18.96
C GLU A 13 2.29 17.84 -17.90
N PRO A 14 2.02 18.62 -16.85
CA PRO A 14 0.95 18.30 -15.91
C PRO A 14 -0.35 18.02 -16.64
N THR A 15 -1.05 16.96 -16.27
CA THR A 15 -2.22 16.53 -17.02
C THR A 15 -3.32 16.10 -16.08
N THR A 16 -4.54 16.53 -16.38
CA THR A 16 -5.77 16.05 -15.76
C THR A 16 -6.71 15.61 -16.88
N TRP A 17 -7.05 14.29 -16.89
CA TRP A 17 -7.93 13.71 -17.89
C TRP A 17 -8.90 12.78 -17.20
N ASN A 18 -10.20 13.05 -17.34
CA ASN A 18 -11.31 12.34 -16.69
C ASN A 18 -11.18 12.25 -15.15
N PHE A 19 -10.41 13.17 -14.58
CA PHE A 19 -10.42 13.52 -13.18
C PHE A 19 -10.59 15.02 -13.05
N LYS A 20 -11.23 15.45 -11.96
CA LYS A 20 -11.34 16.86 -11.62
C LYS A 20 -10.70 17.09 -10.26
N LEU A 21 -9.66 17.92 -10.23
CA LEU A 21 -9.06 18.35 -8.96
C LEU A 21 -10.07 19.21 -8.19
N LEU A 22 -10.45 18.74 -6.99
CA LEU A 22 -11.34 19.46 -6.07
C LEU A 22 -10.55 20.35 -5.14
N ALA A 23 -9.47 19.82 -4.53
CA ALA A 23 -8.58 20.57 -3.65
C ALA A 23 -7.22 19.88 -3.51
N GLN A 24 -6.25 20.66 -3.02
CA GLN A 24 -4.97 20.19 -2.51
C GLN A 24 -4.74 20.77 -1.11
N ASN A 25 -4.22 19.97 -0.20
CA ASN A 25 -3.77 20.41 1.12
C ASN A 25 -2.33 19.93 1.33
N ASP A 26 -1.39 20.84 1.49
CA ASP A 26 0.03 20.52 1.66
C ASP A 26 0.38 19.94 3.04
N LEU A 27 -0.62 19.74 3.90
CA LEU A 27 -0.48 19.20 5.25
C LEU A 27 0.52 19.98 6.12
N GLY A 28 0.61 21.31 5.90
CA GLY A 28 1.56 22.17 6.59
C GLY A 28 3.01 22.02 6.08
N GLY A 29 3.21 21.50 4.87
CA GLY A 29 4.52 21.30 4.25
C GLY A 29 5.27 20.07 4.77
N PHE A 30 4.63 19.20 5.55
CA PHE A 30 5.23 17.97 6.03
C PHE A 30 4.97 16.85 4.99
N GLY A 31 6.03 16.44 4.31
CA GLY A 31 6.04 15.30 3.42
C GLY A 31 6.25 13.96 4.13
N GLY A 32 6.87 13.02 3.43
CA GLY A 32 7.09 11.67 3.93
C GLY A 32 5.78 10.92 4.05
N MET A 33 4.90 11.04 3.03
CA MET A 33 3.64 10.31 3.05
C MET A 33 3.89 8.82 2.86
N GLY A 34 3.31 8.02 3.77
CA GLY A 34 3.41 6.56 3.79
C GLY A 34 2.40 5.87 2.86
N GLU A 35 2.14 4.62 3.15
CA GLU A 35 1.28 3.70 2.39
C GLU A 35 0.07 3.29 3.23
N GLY A 36 -0.59 4.25 3.85
CA GLY A 36 -1.77 4.00 4.67
C GLY A 36 -2.71 5.18 4.60
N MET A 37 -3.88 4.94 4.02
CA MET A 37 -4.99 5.87 3.96
C MET A 37 -6.28 5.15 4.32
N SER A 38 -6.98 5.63 5.33
CA SER A 38 -8.26 5.05 5.73
C SER A 38 -9.23 6.15 6.15
N VAL A 39 -10.52 6.03 5.77
CA VAL A 39 -11.55 7.01 6.09
C VAL A 39 -12.43 6.51 7.23
N GLN A 40 -12.56 7.34 8.26
CA GLN A 40 -13.47 7.16 9.39
C GLN A 40 -14.69 8.06 9.24
N ILE A 41 -15.88 7.55 9.59
CA ILE A 41 -17.02 8.40 9.91
C ILE A 41 -17.03 8.62 11.42
N ALA A 42 -16.66 9.83 11.85
CA ALA A 42 -16.63 10.20 13.25
C ALA A 42 -18.05 10.25 13.84
N LYS A 43 -18.16 10.20 15.18
CA LYS A 43 -19.45 10.21 15.89
C LYS A 43 -20.32 11.44 15.62
N ASP A 44 -19.69 12.55 15.24
CA ASP A 44 -20.38 13.79 14.84
C ASP A 44 -20.74 13.84 13.34
N GLY A 45 -20.49 12.76 12.61
CA GLY A 45 -20.82 12.59 11.20
C GLY A 45 -19.76 13.13 10.24
N ARG A 46 -18.66 13.71 10.74
CA ARG A 46 -17.54 14.11 9.88
C ARG A 46 -16.86 12.90 9.25
N ARG A 47 -16.33 13.10 8.04
CA ARG A 47 -15.44 12.16 7.37
C ARG A 47 -14.00 12.57 7.61
N ILE A 48 -13.26 11.73 8.28
CA ILE A 48 -11.86 11.98 8.61
C ILE A 48 -11.00 10.97 7.86
N ILE A 49 -10.14 11.46 6.97
CA ILE A 49 -9.10 10.60 6.38
C ILE A 49 -7.86 10.64 7.26
N TRP A 50 -7.36 9.45 7.60
CA TRP A 50 -6.13 9.25 8.33
C TRP A 50 -5.01 8.88 7.36
N LEU A 51 -3.87 9.53 7.50
CA LEU A 51 -2.74 9.45 6.58
C LEU A 51 -1.48 9.07 7.34
N ALA A 52 -0.80 8.02 6.91
CA ALA A 52 0.48 7.57 7.44
C ALA A 52 1.66 8.43 6.93
N HIS A 53 2.75 8.48 7.69
CA HIS A 53 4.00 9.16 7.30
C HIS A 53 5.20 8.19 7.35
N GLU A 54 5.93 8.08 6.24
CA GLU A 54 7.11 7.20 6.17
C GLU A 54 8.42 7.86 6.62
N SER A 55 8.36 9.07 7.15
CA SER A 55 9.52 9.77 7.69
C SER A 55 9.16 10.76 8.79
N ALA A 56 10.10 10.92 9.74
CA ALA A 56 10.00 11.96 10.77
C ALA A 56 9.92 13.37 10.13
N PRO A 57 9.31 14.35 10.83
CA PRO A 57 8.91 14.29 12.24
C PRO A 57 7.50 13.76 12.50
N LYS A 58 6.64 13.66 11.45
CA LYS A 58 5.22 13.35 11.64
C LYS A 58 4.98 11.85 11.73
N ASN A 59 4.04 11.50 12.62
CA ASN A 59 3.56 10.13 12.82
C ASN A 59 2.38 9.85 11.87
N PHE A 60 1.24 10.52 12.11
CA PHE A 60 0.09 10.46 11.22
C PHE A 60 -0.65 11.80 11.24
N THR A 61 -1.45 12.01 10.20
CA THR A 61 -2.29 13.20 10.04
C THR A 61 -3.74 12.79 9.84
N ALA A 62 -4.66 13.41 10.59
CA ALA A 62 -6.10 13.33 10.35
C ALA A 62 -6.57 14.59 9.61
N VAL A 63 -7.34 14.41 8.55
CA VAL A 63 -7.90 15.51 7.75
C VAL A 63 -9.40 15.35 7.66
N ASP A 64 -10.16 16.38 8.00
CA ASP A 64 -11.59 16.45 7.74
C ASP A 64 -11.83 16.67 6.24
N VAL A 65 -12.44 15.67 5.60
CA VAL A 65 -12.78 15.63 4.18
C VAL A 65 -14.29 15.55 3.95
N SER A 66 -15.07 15.97 4.93
CA SER A 66 -16.53 16.05 4.82
C SER A 66 -16.94 16.91 3.62
N ASP A 67 -16.29 18.04 3.43
CA ASP A 67 -16.27 18.80 2.17
C ASP A 67 -14.95 18.51 1.43
N PRO A 68 -14.96 17.69 0.36
CA PRO A 68 -13.74 17.34 -0.36
C PRO A 68 -13.10 18.52 -1.11
N ARG A 69 -13.81 19.66 -1.23
CA ARG A 69 -13.27 20.91 -1.80
C ARG A 69 -12.52 21.77 -0.79
N ASN A 70 -12.62 21.41 0.51
CA ASN A 70 -12.01 22.20 1.59
C ASN A 70 -11.47 21.28 2.69
N PRO A 71 -10.52 20.38 2.39
CA PRO A 71 -9.94 19.47 3.36
C PRO A 71 -9.20 20.25 4.45
N LYS A 72 -9.45 19.91 5.73
CA LYS A 72 -8.88 20.61 6.88
C LYS A 72 -8.12 19.65 7.78
N VAL A 73 -6.87 19.96 8.09
CA VAL A 73 -6.11 19.20 9.09
C VAL A 73 -6.78 19.32 10.44
N VAL A 74 -7.10 18.19 11.04
CA VAL A 74 -7.72 18.05 12.37
C VAL A 74 -6.64 17.88 13.43
N VAL A 75 -5.71 16.95 13.20
CA VAL A 75 -4.57 16.69 14.07
C VAL A 75 -3.40 16.14 13.26
N GLN A 76 -2.19 16.51 13.67
CA GLN A 76 -0.93 15.87 13.25
C GLN A 76 -0.15 15.53 14.51
N THR A 77 0.28 14.28 14.62
CA THR A 77 1.10 13.82 15.73
C THR A 77 2.56 13.65 15.31
N ASP A 78 3.47 13.70 16.27
CA ASP A 78 4.90 13.54 15.99
C ASP A 78 5.36 12.11 16.32
N LEU A 79 6.32 11.61 15.56
CA LEU A 79 6.98 10.33 15.85
C LEU A 79 7.80 10.41 17.14
N PRO A 80 7.81 9.33 17.94
CA PRO A 80 8.58 9.30 19.19
C PRO A 80 10.09 9.47 18.98
N LYS A 81 10.59 9.08 17.81
CA LYS A 81 12.02 9.10 17.46
C LYS A 81 12.25 9.48 16.00
N PRO A 82 13.32 10.23 15.69
CA PRO A 82 13.60 10.73 14.34
C PRO A 82 14.03 9.62 13.34
N TYR A 83 14.33 8.42 13.81
CA TYR A 83 14.68 7.27 13.00
C TYR A 83 13.52 6.29 12.79
N MET A 84 12.32 6.66 13.22
CA MET A 84 11.10 5.90 13.00
C MET A 84 10.32 6.45 11.81
N ARG A 85 9.42 5.62 11.32
CA ARG A 85 8.32 5.97 10.42
C ARG A 85 7.05 5.18 10.79
N SER A 86 5.91 5.76 10.56
CA SER A 86 4.60 5.09 10.61
C SER A 86 4.15 4.78 9.19
N ASN A 87 4.81 3.84 8.53
CA ASN A 87 4.67 3.61 7.09
C ASN A 87 3.26 3.27 6.64
N SER A 88 2.51 2.56 7.48
CA SER A 88 1.16 2.08 7.17
C SER A 88 0.24 2.27 8.37
N LEU A 89 -1.02 2.55 8.09
CA LEU A 89 -2.10 2.56 9.09
C LEU A 89 -3.42 2.09 8.46
N GLU A 90 -4.27 1.50 9.30
CA GLU A 90 -5.63 1.15 8.92
C GLU A 90 -6.60 1.29 10.08
N LEU A 91 -7.89 1.45 9.76
CA LEU A 91 -8.96 1.59 10.73
C LEU A 91 -10.01 0.48 10.61
N SER A 92 -10.47 0.05 11.77
CA SER A 92 -11.75 -0.67 11.90
C SER A 92 -12.58 -0.01 12.99
N GLY A 93 -13.65 0.66 12.60
CA GLY A 93 -14.45 1.49 13.49
C GLY A 93 -13.65 2.66 14.09
N ASP A 94 -13.61 2.73 15.42
CA ASP A 94 -12.85 3.74 16.18
C ASP A 94 -11.45 3.26 16.60
N ILE A 95 -11.01 2.10 16.15
CA ILE A 95 -9.65 1.59 16.43
C ILE A 95 -8.78 1.77 15.19
N MET A 96 -7.62 2.39 15.38
CA MET A 96 -6.60 2.56 14.35
C MET A 96 -5.36 1.73 14.70
N ALA A 97 -4.90 0.92 13.77
CA ALA A 97 -3.63 0.20 13.83
C ALA A 97 -2.57 1.00 13.08
N VAL A 98 -1.40 1.20 13.68
CA VAL A 98 -0.28 1.96 13.09
C VAL A 98 0.98 1.11 13.10
N ALA A 99 1.62 0.99 11.94
CA ALA A 99 2.85 0.25 11.73
C ALA A 99 4.07 1.13 12.00
N TYR A 100 4.87 0.81 13.01
CA TYR A 100 6.15 1.50 13.25
C TYR A 100 7.34 0.68 12.76
N GLN A 101 8.08 1.28 11.84
CA GLN A 101 9.33 0.75 11.32
C GLN A 101 10.48 1.71 11.61
N THR A 102 11.67 1.15 11.89
CA THR A 102 12.90 1.92 12.06
C THR A 102 13.76 1.90 10.80
N GLN A 103 14.64 2.90 10.66
CA GLN A 103 15.54 3.01 9.50
C GLN A 103 16.59 1.90 9.46
N LYS A 104 17.01 1.39 10.61
CA LYS A 104 18.03 0.33 10.74
C LYS A 104 17.54 -0.76 11.68
N VAL A 105 17.96 -1.99 11.42
CA VAL A 105 17.74 -3.11 12.35
C VAL A 105 18.33 -2.80 13.73
N GLY A 106 17.70 -3.31 14.78
CA GLY A 106 18.13 -3.13 16.16
C GLY A 106 17.75 -1.79 16.80
N GLN A 107 17.21 -0.82 16.07
CA GLN A 107 16.69 0.41 16.67
C GLN A 107 15.33 0.17 17.34
N GLN A 108 15.06 0.90 18.42
CA GLN A 108 13.87 0.76 19.27
C GLN A 108 13.26 2.14 19.60
N PRO A 109 11.91 2.25 19.79
CA PRO A 109 10.92 1.18 19.64
C PRO A 109 10.58 0.91 18.17
N ALA A 110 10.05 -0.29 17.88
CA ALA A 110 9.49 -0.67 16.58
C ALA A 110 8.39 -1.71 16.80
N GLY A 111 7.23 -1.56 16.15
CA GLY A 111 6.11 -2.47 16.42
C GLY A 111 4.78 -2.01 15.84
N LEU A 112 3.71 -2.58 16.39
CA LEU A 112 2.33 -2.24 16.11
C LEU A 112 1.77 -1.45 17.29
N GLU A 113 1.19 -0.27 17.03
CA GLU A 113 0.45 0.48 18.06
C GLU A 113 -1.03 0.58 17.67
N LEU A 114 -1.89 0.37 18.66
CA LEU A 114 -3.33 0.53 18.52
C LEU A 114 -3.75 1.84 19.19
N PHE A 115 -4.58 2.62 18.49
CA PHE A 115 -5.11 3.89 18.96
C PHE A 115 -6.64 3.85 19.02
N ASP A 116 -7.20 4.50 20.03
CA ASP A 116 -8.60 4.94 20.05
C ASP A 116 -8.68 6.30 19.36
N VAL A 117 -9.38 6.34 18.25
CA VAL A 117 -9.62 7.54 17.44
C VAL A 117 -11.08 7.97 17.46
N SER A 118 -11.86 7.54 18.45
CA SER A 118 -13.26 7.91 18.63
C SER A 118 -13.49 9.43 18.77
N VAL A 119 -12.43 10.18 19.12
CA VAL A 119 -12.35 11.64 19.10
C VAL A 119 -11.16 12.01 18.21
N PRO A 120 -11.37 12.33 16.92
CA PRO A 120 -10.28 12.51 15.95
C PRO A 120 -9.23 13.55 16.35
N GLU A 121 -9.61 14.58 17.10
CA GLU A 121 -8.71 15.61 17.62
C GLU A 121 -7.77 15.12 18.74
N LYS A 122 -8.08 13.96 19.32
CA LYS A 122 -7.39 13.44 20.51
C LYS A 122 -7.17 11.93 20.41
N PRO A 123 -6.42 11.45 19.40
CA PRO A 123 -6.07 10.04 19.30
C PRO A 123 -5.33 9.59 20.57
N ARG A 124 -5.72 8.44 21.12
CA ARG A 124 -5.16 7.90 22.36
C ARG A 124 -4.56 6.52 22.12
N SER A 125 -3.31 6.35 22.47
CA SER A 125 -2.68 5.03 22.50
C SER A 125 -3.43 4.08 23.44
N ILE A 126 -3.74 2.89 22.96
CA ILE A 126 -4.35 1.80 23.73
C ILE A 126 -3.28 0.80 24.16
N SER A 127 -2.44 0.38 23.22
CA SER A 127 -1.40 -0.62 23.46
C SER A 127 -0.32 -0.55 22.39
N PHE A 128 0.87 -1.04 22.75
CA PHE A 128 1.99 -1.20 21.83
C PHE A 128 2.46 -2.66 21.85
N PHE A 129 2.42 -3.32 20.67
CA PHE A 129 2.96 -4.65 20.47
C PHE A 129 4.38 -4.54 19.91
N ASP A 130 5.37 -4.74 20.79
CA ASP A 130 6.79 -4.58 20.46
C ASP A 130 7.28 -5.73 19.55
N THR A 131 7.88 -5.34 18.42
CA THR A 131 8.53 -6.25 17.48
C THR A 131 10.01 -5.94 17.31
N SER A 132 10.56 -5.07 18.17
CA SER A 132 11.98 -4.70 18.17
C SER A 132 12.86 -5.91 18.38
N GLY A 133 14.05 -5.90 17.80
CA GLY A 133 15.01 -7.00 17.95
C GLY A 133 16.30 -6.73 17.17
N PRO A 134 17.36 -7.50 17.39
CA PRO A 134 18.68 -7.24 16.78
C PRO A 134 18.66 -7.34 15.26
N THR A 135 17.71 -8.06 14.68
CA THR A 135 17.52 -8.25 13.23
C THR A 135 16.19 -7.68 12.73
N SER A 136 15.40 -7.05 13.61
CA SER A 136 14.10 -6.47 13.27
C SER A 136 14.20 -4.97 13.06
N ARG A 137 13.46 -4.46 12.08
CA ARG A 137 13.15 -3.04 11.91
C ARG A 137 11.73 -2.69 12.34
N GLY A 138 10.93 -3.66 12.80
CA GLY A 138 9.53 -3.44 13.17
C GLY A 138 8.54 -3.82 12.08
N VAL A 139 7.39 -3.14 12.05
CA VAL A 139 6.28 -3.38 11.12
C VAL A 139 6.41 -2.44 9.92
N HIS A 140 6.33 -3.01 8.71
CA HIS A 140 6.40 -2.25 7.47
C HIS A 140 5.00 -1.94 6.93
N GLN A 141 4.18 -2.96 6.76
CA GLN A 141 2.83 -2.86 6.22
C GLN A 141 1.88 -3.68 7.08
N LEU A 142 0.62 -3.26 7.16
CA LEU A 142 -0.42 -3.98 7.88
C LEU A 142 -1.76 -3.91 7.12
N TRP A 143 -2.65 -4.88 7.45
CA TRP A 143 -4.03 -4.95 7.01
C TRP A 143 -4.93 -5.19 8.21
N PHE A 144 -5.94 -4.33 8.38
CA PHE A 144 -6.84 -4.36 9.53
C PHE A 144 -8.24 -3.85 9.14
N CYS A 145 -9.08 -4.70 8.55
CA CYS A 145 -10.44 -4.30 8.15
C CYS A 145 -11.57 -5.02 8.90
N ASP A 146 -11.28 -6.15 9.56
CA ASP A 146 -12.29 -6.96 10.28
C ASP A 146 -12.48 -6.54 11.76
N GLY A 147 -11.58 -5.75 12.31
CA GLY A 147 -11.60 -5.34 13.72
C GLY A 147 -11.12 -6.41 14.70
N GLU A 148 -10.73 -7.58 14.22
CA GLU A 148 -10.35 -8.73 15.03
C GLU A 148 -8.86 -9.08 14.95
N TYR A 149 -8.29 -9.00 13.74
CA TYR A 149 -6.91 -9.41 13.47
C TYR A 149 -6.16 -8.35 12.67
N VAL A 150 -4.95 -8.04 13.11
CA VAL A 150 -3.98 -7.30 12.31
C VAL A 150 -3.07 -8.31 11.60
N HIS A 151 -3.15 -8.33 10.27
CA HIS A 151 -2.24 -9.07 9.41
C HIS A 151 -1.08 -8.14 9.03
N MET A 152 0.16 -8.50 9.30
CA MET A 152 1.27 -7.55 9.11
C MET A 152 2.54 -8.19 8.55
N ALA A 153 3.28 -7.40 7.80
CA ALA A 153 4.65 -7.66 7.39
C ALA A 153 5.61 -7.06 8.42
N SER A 154 6.30 -7.90 9.18
CA SER A 154 7.07 -7.45 10.34
C SER A 154 8.29 -8.33 10.57
N GLY A 155 9.31 -7.74 11.19
CA GLY A 155 10.35 -8.49 11.88
C GLY A 155 9.89 -9.00 13.23
N SER A 156 10.77 -9.73 13.92
CA SER A 156 10.56 -10.24 15.28
C SER A 156 11.90 -10.39 15.99
N PRO A 157 11.95 -10.27 17.33
CA PRO A 157 13.19 -10.44 18.09
C PRO A 157 13.80 -11.85 17.98
N ASP A 158 12.96 -12.85 17.72
CA ASP A 158 13.33 -14.27 17.61
C ASP A 158 13.54 -14.75 16.16
N PHE A 159 13.33 -13.90 15.15
CA PHE A 159 13.56 -14.22 13.75
C PHE A 159 14.95 -13.79 13.31
N LYS A 160 15.73 -14.73 12.77
CA LYS A 160 17.04 -14.46 12.20
C LYS A 160 17.00 -14.69 10.70
N PRO A 161 17.03 -13.63 9.87
CA PRO A 161 16.99 -13.80 8.43
C PRO A 161 18.26 -14.43 7.88
N SER A 162 18.14 -15.20 6.79
CA SER A 162 19.28 -15.76 6.04
C SER A 162 20.08 -14.68 5.33
N HIS A 163 19.42 -13.59 4.95
CA HIS A 163 20.03 -12.40 4.34
C HIS A 163 19.47 -11.13 5.00
N PRO A 164 20.27 -10.07 5.21
CA PRO A 164 19.82 -8.86 5.91
C PRO A 164 18.59 -8.17 5.32
N GLN A 165 18.31 -8.34 4.03
CA GLN A 165 17.13 -7.79 3.38
C GLN A 165 15.86 -8.63 3.60
N ASP A 166 15.95 -9.86 4.11
CA ASP A 166 14.81 -10.78 4.31
C ASP A 166 14.24 -10.64 5.73
N ASP A 167 14.28 -9.45 6.30
CA ASP A 167 14.03 -9.15 7.71
C ASP A 167 12.54 -9.06 8.09
N GLN A 168 11.62 -9.29 7.16
CA GLN A 168 10.18 -9.18 7.37
C GLN A 168 9.44 -10.42 6.86
N PHE A 169 8.47 -10.86 7.63
CA PHE A 169 7.64 -12.00 7.30
C PHE A 169 6.19 -11.75 7.74
N TYR A 170 5.27 -12.61 7.34
CA TYR A 170 3.88 -12.50 7.72
C TYR A 170 3.67 -12.85 9.19
N ARG A 171 2.91 -12.01 9.91
CA ARG A 171 2.44 -12.24 11.27
C ARG A 171 0.98 -11.86 11.41
N CYS A 172 0.24 -12.66 12.19
CA CYS A 172 -1.17 -12.41 12.52
C CYS A 172 -1.27 -12.10 14.01
N ILE A 173 -1.83 -10.95 14.34
CA ILE A 173 -2.00 -10.46 15.71
C ILE A 173 -3.50 -10.41 16.03
N ASP A 174 -3.95 -11.13 17.05
CA ASP A 174 -5.29 -11.03 17.60
C ASP A 174 -5.41 -9.73 18.41
N VAL A 175 -6.31 -8.86 18.00
CA VAL A 175 -6.60 -7.57 18.62
C VAL A 175 -8.04 -7.42 19.08
N ARG A 176 -8.80 -8.53 19.18
CA ARG A 176 -10.17 -8.52 19.74
C ARG A 176 -10.22 -7.93 21.14
N ASN A 177 -9.13 -8.05 21.89
CA ASN A 177 -8.86 -7.21 23.05
C ASN A 177 -7.74 -6.22 22.69
N PRO A 178 -8.05 -5.00 22.27
CA PRO A 178 -7.02 -4.06 21.78
C PRO A 178 -6.04 -3.61 22.87
N SER A 179 -6.37 -3.80 24.14
CA SER A 179 -5.42 -3.52 25.25
C SER A 179 -4.39 -4.64 25.47
N LYS A 180 -4.56 -5.78 24.81
CA LYS A 180 -3.67 -6.95 24.96
C LYS A 180 -3.53 -7.70 23.63
N PRO A 181 -2.86 -7.13 22.64
CA PRO A 181 -2.62 -7.81 21.37
C PRO A 181 -1.75 -9.05 21.56
N ILE A 182 -2.07 -10.13 20.84
CA ILE A 182 -1.40 -11.44 20.98
C ILE A 182 -1.09 -11.98 19.58
N GLU A 183 0.16 -12.35 19.30
CA GLU A 183 0.49 -13.09 18.09
C GLU A 183 -0.14 -14.49 18.10
N VAL A 184 -0.88 -14.82 17.04
CA VAL A 184 -1.57 -16.10 16.89
C VAL A 184 -1.07 -16.92 15.72
N GLY A 185 -0.28 -16.34 14.81
CA GLY A 185 0.29 -17.06 13.70
C GLY A 185 1.37 -16.28 12.97
N ARG A 186 2.22 -17.02 12.26
CA ARG A 186 3.30 -16.48 11.43
C ARG A 186 3.65 -17.42 10.29
N TRP A 187 4.22 -16.83 9.24
CA TRP A 187 4.75 -17.60 8.13
C TRP A 187 5.86 -16.81 7.41
N TRP A 188 6.89 -17.49 6.98
CA TRP A 188 7.94 -16.97 6.11
C TRP A 188 8.22 -17.92 4.95
N MET A 189 8.69 -17.37 3.84
CA MET A 189 9.08 -18.15 2.69
C MET A 189 10.27 -19.06 3.07
N PRO A 190 10.21 -20.37 2.80
CA PRO A 190 11.30 -21.29 3.10
C PRO A 190 12.64 -20.84 2.53
N GLY A 191 13.70 -20.90 3.34
CA GLY A 191 15.05 -20.43 3.01
C GLY A 191 15.34 -18.98 3.41
N THR A 192 14.34 -18.21 3.81
CA THR A 192 14.55 -16.82 4.28
C THR A 192 14.90 -16.71 5.76
N SER A 193 14.68 -17.77 6.53
CA SER A 193 15.16 -17.89 7.91
C SER A 193 16.47 -18.66 7.97
N ALA A 194 17.43 -18.18 8.75
CA ALA A 194 18.71 -18.87 9.01
C ALA A 194 18.55 -20.21 9.77
N THR A 195 17.34 -20.48 10.27
CA THR A 195 17.01 -21.76 10.96
C THR A 195 16.41 -22.79 10.00
N ASP A 196 16.12 -22.40 8.76
CA ASP A 196 15.55 -23.32 7.77
C ASP A 196 16.58 -24.35 7.28
N ASN A 197 16.09 -25.56 7.01
CA ASN A 197 16.88 -26.61 6.37
C ASN A 197 16.79 -26.56 4.82
N VAL A 198 16.44 -25.40 4.28
CA VAL A 198 16.28 -25.13 2.85
C VAL A 198 17.28 -24.06 2.44
N ALA A 199 17.90 -24.21 1.27
CA ALA A 199 18.82 -23.21 0.75
C ALA A 199 18.11 -21.86 0.56
N PRO A 200 18.78 -20.73 0.87
CA PRO A 200 18.24 -19.41 0.58
C PRO A 200 17.94 -19.25 -0.92
N PRO A 201 16.92 -18.46 -1.29
CA PRO A 201 16.62 -18.17 -2.68
C PRO A 201 17.79 -17.46 -3.37
N PRO A 202 18.00 -17.68 -4.70
CA PRO A 202 19.05 -17.01 -5.44
C PRO A 202 18.85 -15.50 -5.48
N ARG A 203 19.95 -14.75 -5.37
CA ARG A 203 19.92 -13.29 -5.38
C ARG A 203 20.02 -12.72 -6.79
N HIS A 204 19.35 -11.59 -7.00
CA HIS A 204 19.36 -10.81 -8.23
C HIS A 204 19.97 -9.43 -7.95
N PRO A 205 20.72 -8.79 -8.88
CA PRO A 205 21.37 -7.49 -8.65
C PRO A 205 20.43 -6.35 -8.24
N LEU A 206 19.14 -6.44 -8.62
CA LEU A 206 18.13 -5.43 -8.29
C LEU A 206 17.17 -5.89 -7.19
N ASP A 207 17.40 -7.06 -6.55
CA ASP A 207 16.51 -7.54 -5.52
C ASP A 207 16.47 -6.60 -4.30
N LYS A 208 15.30 -6.55 -3.66
CA LYS A 208 15.03 -5.73 -2.46
C LYS A 208 14.71 -6.60 -1.25
N GLY A 209 14.80 -7.90 -1.40
CA GLY A 209 14.62 -8.91 -0.37
C GLY A 209 13.45 -9.85 -0.62
N TYR A 210 13.63 -11.08 -0.16
CA TYR A 210 12.56 -12.07 -0.07
C TYR A 210 11.87 -11.86 1.27
N ARG A 211 10.92 -10.93 1.30
CA ARG A 211 10.25 -10.51 2.53
C ARG A 211 8.81 -10.09 2.28
N ALA A 212 7.97 -10.22 3.30
CA ALA A 212 6.56 -9.85 3.23
C ALA A 212 6.40 -8.33 3.00
N HIS A 213 5.36 -7.98 2.24
CA HIS A 213 4.88 -6.61 2.03
C HIS A 213 3.39 -6.53 2.36
N ASN A 214 2.46 -6.43 1.38
CA ASN A 214 1.03 -6.40 1.68
C ASN A 214 0.51 -7.79 2.09
N THR A 215 -0.42 -7.78 3.05
CA THR A 215 -0.91 -8.97 3.77
C THR A 215 -2.44 -8.97 3.81
N ASN A 216 -3.07 -8.86 2.63
CA ASN A 216 -4.50 -8.59 2.51
C ASN A 216 -5.36 -9.81 2.83
N VAL A 217 -6.33 -9.62 3.73
CA VAL A 217 -7.35 -10.60 4.12
C VAL A 217 -8.71 -9.94 4.06
N TYR A 218 -9.58 -10.44 3.20
CA TYR A 218 -10.91 -9.88 2.98
C TYR A 218 -11.98 -10.66 3.75
N PRO A 219 -12.94 -10.01 4.41
CA PRO A 219 -14.02 -10.67 5.16
C PRO A 219 -14.81 -11.70 4.33
N GLN A 220 -14.96 -11.49 3.01
CA GLN A 220 -15.58 -12.43 2.09
C GLN A 220 -14.84 -13.79 2.03
N ARG A 221 -13.54 -13.79 2.30
CA ARG A 221 -12.65 -14.94 2.33
C ARG A 221 -11.67 -14.81 3.49
N SER A 222 -12.19 -14.71 4.71
CA SER A 222 -11.40 -14.60 5.94
C SER A 222 -10.49 -15.83 6.23
N ASP A 223 -10.67 -16.88 5.44
CA ASP A 223 -9.83 -18.07 5.40
C ASP A 223 -8.66 -17.97 4.40
N ARG A 224 -8.51 -16.84 3.71
CA ARG A 224 -7.46 -16.60 2.71
C ARG A 224 -6.64 -15.36 3.03
N LEU A 225 -5.33 -15.49 2.85
CA LEU A 225 -4.38 -14.38 2.85
C LEU A 225 -3.78 -14.27 1.44
N TYR A 226 -3.82 -13.05 0.90
CA TYR A 226 -3.18 -12.67 -0.35
C TYR A 226 -1.90 -11.90 0.01
N LEU A 227 -0.79 -12.64 0.02
CA LEU A 227 0.49 -12.16 0.56
C LEU A 227 1.44 -11.82 -0.58
N CYS A 228 1.79 -10.54 -0.72
CA CYS A 228 2.92 -10.14 -1.54
C CYS A 228 4.23 -10.26 -0.75
N TYR A 229 5.23 -10.87 -1.38
CA TYR A 229 6.50 -11.22 -0.73
C TYR A 229 7.70 -10.67 -1.51
N ILE A 230 7.60 -9.41 -1.89
CA ILE A 230 8.59 -8.63 -2.67
C ILE A 230 9.20 -9.47 -3.81
N ASP A 231 10.48 -9.86 -3.72
CA ASP A 231 11.14 -10.64 -4.77
C ASP A 231 10.76 -12.14 -4.72
N GLY A 232 10.08 -12.56 -3.66
CA GLY A 232 9.52 -13.90 -3.51
C GLY A 232 8.23 -14.12 -4.29
N GLY A 233 7.62 -13.08 -4.86
CA GLY A 233 6.36 -13.22 -5.60
C GLY A 233 5.11 -13.00 -4.73
N MET A 234 3.97 -13.51 -5.18
CA MET A 234 2.69 -13.44 -4.50
C MET A 234 2.19 -14.84 -4.13
N PHE A 235 1.70 -14.98 -2.92
CA PHE A 235 1.17 -16.22 -2.38
C PHE A 235 -0.32 -16.10 -2.07
N VAL A 236 -1.11 -17.10 -2.45
CA VAL A 236 -2.43 -17.36 -1.88
C VAL A 236 -2.25 -18.38 -0.77
N MET A 237 -2.74 -18.06 0.42
CA MET A 237 -2.54 -18.91 1.58
C MET A 237 -3.85 -19.28 2.27
N ASP A 238 -3.96 -20.50 2.73
CA ASP A 238 -5.00 -20.96 3.66
C ASP A 238 -4.61 -20.53 5.07
N ILE A 239 -5.43 -19.67 5.68
CA ILE A 239 -5.31 -19.18 7.04
C ILE A 239 -6.54 -19.51 7.89
N LYS A 240 -7.32 -20.52 7.50
CA LYS A 240 -8.44 -21.01 8.30
C LYS A 240 -7.98 -21.35 9.73
N ASP A 241 -6.84 -22.02 9.85
CA ASP A 241 -6.06 -22.11 11.08
C ASP A 241 -4.94 -21.04 11.03
N LYS A 242 -5.17 -19.91 11.71
CA LYS A 242 -4.22 -18.79 11.72
C LYS A 242 -2.86 -19.14 12.32
N ALA A 243 -2.82 -20.17 13.19
CA ALA A 243 -1.57 -20.62 13.80
C ALA A 243 -0.68 -21.43 12.84
N ASN A 244 -1.27 -21.97 11.76
CA ASN A 244 -0.61 -22.83 10.78
C ASN A 244 -0.94 -22.41 9.33
N PRO A 245 -0.53 -21.23 8.88
CA PRO A 245 -0.76 -20.78 7.50
C PRO A 245 -0.13 -21.75 6.49
N LYS A 246 -0.87 -22.08 5.41
CA LYS A 246 -0.43 -23.02 4.37
C LYS A 246 -0.49 -22.38 3.00
N VAL A 247 0.55 -22.56 2.20
CA VAL A 247 0.56 -22.10 0.81
C VAL A 247 -0.44 -22.93 -0.02
N ILE A 248 -1.33 -22.25 -0.73
CA ILE A 248 -2.22 -22.83 -1.74
C ILE A 248 -1.58 -22.71 -3.10
N SER A 249 -1.12 -21.50 -3.46
CA SER A 249 -0.45 -21.22 -4.72
C SER A 249 0.59 -20.11 -4.58
N HIS A 250 1.45 -20.05 -5.56
CA HIS A 250 2.51 -19.06 -5.67
C HIS A 250 2.61 -18.60 -7.12
N TRP A 251 2.63 -17.28 -7.31
CA TRP A 251 2.84 -16.67 -8.61
C TRP A 251 4.00 -15.66 -8.53
N THR A 252 4.86 -15.64 -9.55
CA THR A 252 5.97 -14.68 -9.63
C THR A 252 6.20 -14.26 -11.07
N ASN A 253 6.64 -13.03 -11.27
CA ASN A 253 7.14 -12.51 -12.55
C ASN A 253 8.69 -12.45 -12.59
N SER A 254 9.38 -12.77 -11.51
CA SER A 254 10.85 -12.71 -11.41
C SER A 254 11.49 -14.09 -11.42
N PRO A 255 12.47 -14.38 -12.29
CA PRO A 255 12.79 -13.62 -13.49
C PRO A 255 11.71 -13.81 -14.58
N PRO A 256 11.65 -13.04 -15.69
CA PRO A 256 12.68 -12.09 -16.15
C PRO A 256 12.53 -10.64 -15.66
N TYR A 257 11.43 -10.33 -14.97
CA TYR A 257 11.23 -8.99 -14.41
C TYR A 257 11.99 -8.80 -13.09
N THR A 258 12.11 -7.55 -12.62
CA THR A 258 12.90 -7.21 -11.45
C THR A 258 12.20 -7.50 -10.11
N GLY A 259 11.01 -8.16 -10.13
CA GLY A 259 10.28 -8.48 -8.91
C GLY A 259 9.66 -7.25 -8.22
N PHE A 260 9.64 -7.25 -6.90
CA PHE A 260 9.01 -6.32 -5.99
C PHE A 260 7.48 -6.38 -6.07
N MET A 261 6.92 -7.57 -5.81
CA MET A 261 5.49 -7.73 -5.61
C MET A 261 5.04 -6.94 -4.39
N HIS A 262 4.09 -6.01 -4.63
CA HIS A 262 3.69 -5.03 -3.62
C HIS A 262 2.30 -5.33 -3.05
N THR A 263 1.26 -5.28 -3.88
CA THR A 263 -0.14 -5.40 -3.47
C THR A 263 -0.87 -6.44 -4.30
N ALA A 264 -1.72 -7.26 -3.67
CA ALA A 264 -2.59 -8.23 -4.34
C ALA A 264 -4.05 -7.97 -3.95
N VAL A 265 -4.91 -7.70 -4.93
CA VAL A 265 -6.34 -7.39 -4.75
C VAL A 265 -7.20 -8.38 -5.52
N PRO A 266 -7.89 -9.31 -4.84
CA PRO A 266 -8.83 -10.22 -5.48
C PRO A 266 -10.12 -9.49 -5.88
N LEU A 267 -10.60 -9.76 -7.08
CA LEU A 267 -11.91 -9.37 -7.59
C LEU A 267 -12.78 -10.62 -7.61
N PHE A 268 -13.39 -10.93 -6.47
CA PHE A 268 -14.03 -12.24 -6.20
C PHE A 268 -15.11 -12.60 -7.21
N ASP A 269 -16.02 -11.66 -7.54
CA ASP A 269 -17.14 -11.88 -8.45
C ASP A 269 -16.70 -12.10 -9.90
N ARG A 270 -15.45 -11.76 -10.22
CA ARG A 270 -14.85 -11.91 -11.55
C ARG A 270 -13.78 -12.99 -11.61
N GLU A 271 -13.48 -13.61 -10.49
CA GLU A 271 -12.42 -14.62 -10.40
C GLU A 271 -11.07 -14.11 -10.96
N LEU A 272 -10.76 -12.82 -10.71
CA LEU A 272 -9.54 -12.15 -11.12
C LEU A 272 -8.72 -11.72 -9.90
N MET A 273 -7.40 -11.60 -10.10
CA MET A 273 -6.47 -11.03 -9.14
C MET A 273 -5.70 -9.90 -9.80
N LEU A 274 -5.66 -8.74 -9.15
CA LEU A 274 -4.74 -7.65 -9.50
C LEU A 274 -3.48 -7.79 -8.66
N VAL A 275 -2.31 -7.68 -9.27
CA VAL A 275 -1.03 -7.66 -8.55
C VAL A 275 -0.20 -6.51 -9.06
N THR A 276 0.38 -5.71 -8.13
CA THR A 276 1.27 -4.62 -8.51
C THR A 276 2.71 -4.92 -8.19
N ASP A 277 3.61 -4.44 -9.04
CA ASP A 277 5.02 -4.28 -8.71
C ASP A 277 5.25 -2.88 -8.12
N GLU A 278 6.30 -2.68 -7.33
CA GLU A 278 6.74 -1.34 -6.93
C GLU A 278 8.01 -0.93 -7.66
N SER A 279 8.03 0.30 -8.20
CA SER A 279 9.27 0.94 -8.62
C SER A 279 10.03 1.50 -7.42
N THR A 280 11.24 1.02 -7.20
CA THR A 280 12.12 1.44 -6.09
C THR A 280 13.31 2.25 -6.52
N GLU A 281 13.60 2.27 -7.82
CA GLU A 281 14.73 2.97 -8.40
C GLU A 281 14.29 4.25 -9.14
N ASN A 282 15.12 5.29 -9.06
CA ASN A 282 14.87 6.51 -9.82
C ASN A 282 15.08 6.30 -11.32
N ALA A 283 14.41 7.11 -12.12
CA ALA A 283 14.55 7.14 -13.57
C ALA A 283 14.22 5.80 -14.27
N GLY A 284 13.31 5.01 -13.68
CA GLY A 284 12.87 3.74 -14.24
C GLY A 284 13.99 2.70 -14.41
N LYS A 285 15.05 2.73 -13.58
CA LYS A 285 16.17 1.80 -13.69
C LYS A 285 15.77 0.35 -13.43
N ASP A 286 14.70 0.12 -12.68
CA ASP A 286 14.11 -1.17 -12.37
C ASP A 286 12.88 -1.50 -13.24
N TRP A 287 12.74 -0.80 -14.37
CA TRP A 287 11.68 -1.03 -15.35
C TRP A 287 11.70 -2.49 -15.93
N PRO A 288 10.53 -3.09 -16.27
CA PRO A 288 9.17 -2.57 -16.08
C PRO A 288 8.60 -2.86 -14.69
N LYS A 289 7.67 -1.99 -14.24
CA LYS A 289 6.88 -2.12 -13.01
C LYS A 289 5.41 -1.95 -13.36
N LEU A 290 4.62 -2.99 -13.19
CA LEU A 290 3.33 -3.18 -13.85
C LEU A 290 2.19 -3.40 -12.82
N ILE A 291 0.95 -3.23 -13.29
CA ILE A 291 -0.25 -3.75 -12.64
C ILE A 291 -0.67 -4.96 -13.47
N TRP A 292 -0.53 -6.14 -12.91
CA TRP A 292 -0.84 -7.43 -13.52
C TRP A 292 -2.29 -7.81 -13.28
N ILE A 293 -2.90 -8.49 -14.26
CA ILE A 293 -4.22 -9.11 -14.13
C ILE A 293 -4.04 -10.62 -14.28
N LEU A 294 -4.42 -11.35 -13.25
CA LEU A 294 -4.33 -12.81 -13.21
C LEU A 294 -5.74 -13.41 -13.24
N ASP A 295 -5.89 -14.52 -13.91
CA ASP A 295 -7.03 -15.44 -13.82
C ASP A 295 -6.91 -16.24 -12.50
N MET A 296 -7.94 -16.20 -11.66
CA MET A 296 -8.01 -16.83 -10.35
C MET A 296 -9.11 -17.89 -10.25
N ARG A 297 -9.71 -18.33 -11.38
CA ARG A 297 -10.75 -19.36 -11.39
C ARG A 297 -10.28 -20.68 -10.74
N ASP A 298 -8.99 -20.99 -10.84
CA ASP A 298 -8.34 -21.99 -10.02
C ASP A 298 -7.32 -21.31 -9.10
N GLU A 299 -7.68 -21.12 -7.81
CA GLU A 299 -6.79 -20.49 -6.85
C GLU A 299 -5.47 -21.24 -6.60
N LYS A 300 -5.37 -22.51 -7.09
CA LYS A 300 -4.14 -23.30 -7.03
C LYS A 300 -3.19 -23.05 -8.18
N ASN A 301 -3.68 -22.40 -9.26
CA ASN A 301 -2.91 -22.15 -10.46
C ASN A 301 -3.25 -20.80 -11.08
N LEU A 302 -2.73 -19.74 -10.52
CA LEU A 302 -2.91 -18.38 -11.01
C LEU A 302 -2.19 -18.16 -12.33
N VAL A 303 -2.87 -17.60 -13.32
CA VAL A 303 -2.34 -17.38 -14.67
C VAL A 303 -2.43 -15.90 -15.04
N SER A 304 -1.29 -15.26 -15.32
CA SER A 304 -1.28 -13.90 -15.86
C SER A 304 -1.93 -13.87 -17.24
N ILE A 305 -2.94 -13.02 -17.42
CA ILE A 305 -3.69 -12.89 -18.68
C ILE A 305 -3.44 -11.55 -19.37
N SER A 306 -3.07 -10.52 -18.63
CA SER A 306 -2.77 -9.19 -19.18
C SER A 306 -2.11 -8.30 -18.12
N THR A 307 -1.80 -7.06 -18.52
CA THR A 307 -1.39 -5.96 -17.65
C THR A 307 -2.18 -4.70 -17.99
N CYS A 308 -2.39 -3.81 -17.01
CA CYS A 308 -2.88 -2.47 -17.30
C CYS A 308 -1.87 -1.71 -18.20
N PRO A 309 -2.35 -0.87 -19.13
CA PRO A 309 -1.48 -0.02 -19.94
C PRO A 309 -0.57 0.84 -19.08
N MET A 310 0.70 0.90 -19.44
CA MET A 310 1.68 1.73 -18.74
C MET A 310 1.69 3.15 -19.27
N PRO A 311 1.89 4.17 -18.41
CA PRO A 311 2.25 5.49 -18.88
C PRO A 311 3.50 5.43 -19.78
N PRO A 312 3.63 6.28 -20.82
CA PRO A 312 4.78 6.22 -21.71
C PRO A 312 6.10 6.46 -20.99
N VAL A 313 6.97 5.46 -20.95
CA VAL A 313 8.23 5.52 -20.19
C VAL A 313 9.10 6.71 -20.57
N ASP A 314 9.21 7.01 -21.88
CA ASP A 314 10.04 8.12 -22.37
C ASP A 314 9.50 9.49 -21.97
N ALA A 315 8.22 9.60 -21.62
CA ALA A 315 7.63 10.86 -21.15
C ALA A 315 7.89 11.11 -19.65
N TYR A 316 8.22 10.09 -18.87
CA TYR A 316 8.21 10.17 -17.40
C TYR A 316 9.54 9.82 -16.73
N LYS A 317 10.33 8.85 -17.26
CA LYS A 317 11.55 8.35 -16.61
C LYS A 317 12.55 9.45 -16.22
N ASP A 318 12.67 10.49 -17.03
CA ASP A 318 13.66 11.56 -16.87
C ASP A 318 13.12 12.81 -16.13
N ARG A 319 11.87 12.77 -15.64
CA ARG A 319 11.27 13.91 -14.89
C ARG A 319 11.85 14.07 -13.48
N GLY A 320 12.45 13.04 -12.93
CA GLY A 320 12.96 12.98 -11.57
C GLY A 320 12.18 12.03 -10.68
N GLY A 321 12.88 11.45 -9.70
CA GLY A 321 12.32 10.46 -8.80
C GLY A 321 12.02 9.12 -9.44
N ARG A 322 11.10 8.36 -8.85
CA ARG A 322 10.68 7.02 -9.29
C ARG A 322 9.65 7.12 -10.41
N PHE A 323 9.65 6.10 -11.26
CA PHE A 323 8.63 5.88 -12.29
C PHE A 323 8.31 4.39 -12.42
N GLY A 324 7.05 4.03 -12.33
CA GLY A 324 6.52 2.68 -12.37
C GLY A 324 5.33 2.53 -11.43
N ALA A 325 4.65 1.40 -11.48
CA ALA A 325 3.51 1.13 -10.60
C ALA A 325 3.92 1.13 -9.12
N HIS A 326 2.94 1.33 -8.26
CA HIS A 326 3.06 1.25 -6.80
C HIS A 326 1.73 0.77 -6.20
N ASN A 327 1.05 1.61 -5.43
CA ASN A 327 -0.23 1.27 -4.82
C ASN A 327 -1.39 1.29 -5.80
N ILE A 328 -2.38 0.45 -5.54
CA ILE A 328 -3.71 0.50 -6.14
C ILE A 328 -4.74 0.68 -5.03
N HIS A 329 -5.93 1.19 -5.39
CA HIS A 329 -7.06 1.17 -4.48
C HIS A 329 -7.45 -0.29 -4.18
N GLU A 330 -7.38 -0.68 -2.91
CA GLU A 330 -7.35 -2.10 -2.51
C GLU A 330 -8.74 -2.71 -2.31
N ASN A 331 -9.84 -1.98 -2.60
CA ASN A 331 -11.21 -2.46 -2.35
C ASN A 331 -11.40 -2.98 -0.90
N ALA A 332 -10.78 -2.31 0.07
CA ALA A 332 -10.92 -2.69 1.47
C ALA A 332 -12.41 -2.82 1.85
N THR A 333 -12.79 -3.91 2.51
CA THR A 333 -14.19 -4.18 2.84
C THR A 333 -14.59 -3.42 4.11
N VAL A 334 -14.58 -2.11 3.99
CA VAL A 334 -15.04 -1.16 5.02
C VAL A 334 -16.13 -0.26 4.44
N PRO A 335 -17.10 0.21 5.25
CA PRO A 335 -18.26 0.98 4.75
C PRO A 335 -17.89 2.29 4.05
N THR A 336 -16.70 2.79 4.31
CA THR A 336 -16.19 4.07 3.80
C THR A 336 -15.37 3.93 2.52
N ALA A 337 -15.08 2.70 2.06
CA ALA A 337 -14.31 2.48 0.85
C ALA A 337 -15.22 2.24 -0.37
N TRP A 338 -14.90 2.89 -1.47
CA TRP A 338 -15.47 2.60 -2.77
C TRP A 338 -15.12 1.18 -3.19
N GLN A 339 -16.06 0.52 -3.88
CA GLN A 339 -15.87 -0.84 -4.39
C GLN A 339 -16.01 -0.84 -5.90
N SER A 340 -15.06 -1.42 -6.60
CA SER A 340 -15.17 -1.64 -8.03
C SER A 340 -14.46 -2.92 -8.46
N ASP A 341 -15.11 -3.67 -9.34
CA ASP A 341 -14.55 -4.81 -10.03
C ASP A 341 -14.18 -4.52 -11.50
N GLN A 342 -14.47 -3.28 -11.98
CA GLN A 342 -14.28 -2.86 -13.37
C GLN A 342 -13.29 -1.72 -13.52
N ILE A 343 -13.18 -0.84 -12.52
CA ILE A 343 -12.26 0.29 -12.55
C ILE A 343 -11.14 0.06 -11.52
N VAL A 344 -9.91 0.17 -11.97
CA VAL A 344 -8.71 0.09 -11.15
C VAL A 344 -8.07 1.46 -11.07
N LEU A 345 -7.83 1.96 -9.86
CA LEU A 345 -7.05 3.17 -9.60
C LEU A 345 -5.67 2.77 -9.13
N GLY A 346 -4.62 3.33 -9.74
CA GLY A 346 -3.24 3.01 -9.37
C GLY A 346 -2.29 4.18 -9.50
N THR A 347 -1.30 4.24 -8.62
CA THR A 347 -0.26 5.28 -8.61
C THR A 347 1.00 4.81 -9.32
N PHE A 348 1.69 5.75 -9.97
CA PHE A 348 2.91 5.52 -10.76
C PHE A 348 4.00 6.53 -10.42
N PHE A 349 4.09 6.98 -9.17
CA PHE A 349 5.01 8.02 -8.70
C PHE A 349 4.95 9.28 -9.60
N ASN A 350 6.03 9.60 -10.35
CA ASN A 350 6.02 10.76 -11.25
C ASN A 350 5.11 10.58 -12.49
N GLY A 351 4.67 9.34 -12.77
CA GLY A 351 3.64 9.04 -13.76
C GLY A 351 2.22 9.39 -13.27
N GLY A 352 2.04 9.78 -12.01
CA GLY A 352 0.79 10.23 -11.44
C GLY A 352 -0.18 9.11 -11.05
N LEU A 353 -1.43 9.48 -10.81
CA LEU A 353 -2.56 8.56 -10.61
C LEU A 353 -3.17 8.19 -11.97
N ARG A 354 -3.53 6.93 -12.13
CA ARG A 354 -4.16 6.37 -13.32
C ARG A 354 -5.43 5.62 -12.97
N ALA A 355 -6.41 5.68 -13.90
CA ALA A 355 -7.62 4.87 -13.85
C ALA A 355 -7.70 3.96 -15.08
N TYR A 356 -8.08 2.70 -14.85
CA TYR A 356 -8.18 1.69 -15.90
C TYR A 356 -9.54 1.02 -15.89
N ASP A 357 -10.18 0.93 -17.05
CA ASP A 357 -11.33 0.06 -17.31
C ASP A 357 -10.80 -1.35 -17.65
N ILE A 358 -11.12 -2.30 -16.77
CA ILE A 358 -10.81 -3.72 -16.93
C ILE A 358 -12.06 -4.57 -17.18
N SER A 359 -13.18 -3.98 -17.66
CA SER A 359 -14.39 -4.70 -18.02
C SER A 359 -14.09 -5.84 -18.98
N ASN A 360 -13.16 -5.63 -19.92
CA ASN A 360 -12.49 -6.69 -20.65
C ASN A 360 -11.07 -6.88 -20.08
N PRO A 361 -10.85 -7.89 -19.22
CA PRO A 361 -9.58 -8.08 -18.54
C PRO A 361 -8.44 -8.48 -19.49
N TYR A 362 -8.73 -8.93 -20.71
CA TYR A 362 -7.73 -9.21 -21.73
C TYR A 362 -7.30 -7.97 -22.53
N ARG A 363 -8.02 -6.85 -22.40
CA ARG A 363 -7.76 -5.58 -23.07
C ARG A 363 -8.07 -4.38 -22.17
N PRO A 364 -7.37 -4.25 -21.06
CA PRO A 364 -7.52 -3.09 -20.16
C PRO A 364 -7.31 -1.79 -20.93
N LYS A 365 -8.02 -0.74 -20.51
CA LYS A 365 -7.92 0.59 -21.14
C LYS A 365 -7.67 1.63 -20.07
N GLU A 366 -6.73 2.51 -20.29
CA GLU A 366 -6.62 3.72 -19.48
C GLU A 366 -7.82 4.62 -19.77
N VAL A 367 -8.53 5.04 -18.72
CA VAL A 367 -9.74 5.85 -18.79
C VAL A 367 -9.62 7.17 -18.04
N GLY A 368 -8.55 7.36 -17.27
CA GLY A 368 -8.29 8.61 -16.57
C GLY A 368 -6.85 8.73 -16.10
N ALA A 369 -6.39 9.97 -15.93
CA ALA A 369 -5.08 10.26 -15.39
C ALA A 369 -5.04 11.61 -14.67
N PHE A 370 -4.28 11.66 -13.57
CA PHE A 370 -3.99 12.89 -12.85
C PHE A 370 -2.48 12.97 -12.55
N VAL A 371 -1.81 13.92 -13.20
CA VAL A 371 -0.38 14.19 -13.01
C VAL A 371 -0.24 15.66 -12.67
N PRO A 372 -0.22 16.04 -11.39
CA PRO A 372 -0.08 17.43 -10.99
C PRO A 372 1.32 17.98 -11.31
N PRO A 373 1.47 19.32 -11.34
CA PRO A 373 2.79 19.93 -11.46
C PRO A 373 3.69 19.54 -10.28
N PRO A 374 5.03 19.62 -10.45
CA PRO A 374 5.95 19.37 -9.35
C PRO A 374 5.61 20.23 -8.13
N PRO A 375 5.42 19.63 -6.95
CA PRO A 375 5.19 20.40 -5.74
C PRO A 375 6.37 21.31 -5.39
N LYS A 376 6.06 22.46 -4.80
CA LYS A 376 7.11 23.42 -4.38
C LYS A 376 8.06 22.76 -3.38
N GLY A 377 9.36 22.81 -3.66
CA GLY A 377 10.39 22.28 -2.77
C GLY A 377 10.53 20.75 -2.80
N THR A 378 9.88 20.05 -3.74
CA THR A 378 10.05 18.60 -3.88
C THR A 378 11.52 18.25 -4.20
N PRO A 379 12.15 17.34 -3.44
CA PRO A 379 13.53 16.93 -3.71
C PRO A 379 13.66 16.07 -4.98
N ALA A 380 12.56 15.49 -5.43
CA ALA A 380 12.55 14.62 -6.62
C ALA A 380 12.54 15.41 -7.95
N GLY A 381 12.22 16.70 -7.92
CA GLY A 381 12.04 17.52 -9.14
C GLY A 381 10.71 17.28 -9.86
N ALA A 382 9.96 16.25 -9.47
CA ALA A 382 8.64 15.89 -9.99
C ALA A 382 7.73 15.44 -8.84
N VAL A 383 6.41 15.42 -9.08
CA VAL A 383 5.46 14.79 -8.16
C VAL A 383 5.80 13.30 -7.99
N GLN A 384 5.53 12.75 -6.82
CA GLN A 384 5.70 11.32 -6.50
C GLN A 384 4.41 10.82 -5.85
N LEU A 385 3.34 10.59 -6.66
CA LEU A 385 2.09 10.06 -6.11
C LEU A 385 2.32 8.66 -5.58
N ASN A 386 2.11 8.51 -4.27
CA ASN A 386 2.54 7.34 -3.52
C ASN A 386 1.40 6.35 -3.28
N ASP A 387 0.24 6.85 -2.87
CA ASP A 387 -0.89 6.01 -2.49
C ASP A 387 -2.21 6.56 -3.01
N VAL A 388 -3.25 5.71 -3.05
CA VAL A 388 -4.60 6.06 -3.52
C VAL A 388 -5.67 5.35 -2.72
N PHE A 389 -6.67 6.11 -2.29
CA PHE A 389 -7.91 5.62 -1.69
C PHE A 389 -9.10 6.32 -2.35
N ALA A 390 -10.19 5.60 -2.58
CA ALA A 390 -11.46 6.19 -3.00
C ALA A 390 -12.52 5.91 -1.93
N ASP A 391 -13.28 6.92 -1.54
CA ASP A 391 -14.36 6.74 -0.57
C ASP A 391 -15.69 6.33 -1.25
N GLU A 392 -16.66 5.92 -0.46
CA GLU A 392 -17.97 5.44 -0.93
C GLU A 392 -18.75 6.47 -1.76
N ARG A 393 -18.31 7.73 -1.76
CA ARG A 393 -18.86 8.82 -2.60
C ARG A 393 -18.15 8.90 -3.96
N ALA A 394 -17.23 7.99 -4.26
CA ALA A 394 -16.34 8.04 -5.41
C ALA A 394 -15.41 9.27 -5.44
N ILE A 395 -15.12 9.85 -4.26
CA ILE A 395 -14.07 10.85 -4.11
C ILE A 395 -12.74 10.13 -3.95
N VAL A 396 -11.79 10.47 -4.80
CA VAL A 396 -10.45 9.88 -4.81
C VAL A 396 -9.48 10.76 -4.03
N TYR A 397 -8.72 10.14 -3.17
CA TYR A 397 -7.64 10.72 -2.40
C TYR A 397 -6.32 10.11 -2.86
N THR A 398 -5.34 10.96 -3.14
CA THR A 398 -3.97 10.52 -3.42
C THR A 398 -2.98 11.46 -2.76
N VAL A 399 -1.82 10.95 -2.41
CA VAL A 399 -0.81 11.69 -1.65
C VAL A 399 0.51 11.74 -2.40
N ASP A 400 1.17 12.89 -2.34
CA ASP A 400 2.55 13.03 -2.81
C ASP A 400 3.52 12.61 -1.70
N ARG A 401 4.47 11.77 -2.04
CA ARG A 401 5.49 11.24 -1.13
C ARG A 401 6.31 12.33 -0.42
N HIS A 402 6.44 13.51 -1.01
CA HIS A 402 7.32 14.56 -0.52
C HIS A 402 6.55 15.77 0.01
N THR A 403 6.34 16.80 -0.78
CA THR A 403 5.86 18.10 -0.31
C THR A 403 4.49 18.50 -0.84
N GLY A 404 3.88 17.68 -1.69
CA GLY A 404 2.58 17.97 -2.31
C GLY A 404 1.38 17.73 -1.38
N GLY A 405 1.53 16.88 -0.36
CA GLY A 405 0.47 16.56 0.58
C GLY A 405 -0.66 15.74 -0.06
N LEU A 406 -1.89 16.08 0.32
CA LEU A 406 -3.13 15.39 -0.07
C LEU A 406 -3.79 16.10 -1.27
N TYR A 407 -4.16 15.34 -2.30
CA TYR A 407 -5.03 15.76 -3.39
C TYR A 407 -6.38 15.06 -3.27
N THR A 408 -7.48 15.82 -3.44
CA THR A 408 -8.84 15.30 -3.50
C THR A 408 -9.39 15.49 -4.90
N LEU A 409 -9.93 14.42 -5.48
CA LEU A 409 -10.35 14.35 -6.86
C LEU A 409 -11.77 13.81 -7.00
N GLU A 410 -12.46 14.24 -8.04
CA GLU A 410 -13.72 13.66 -8.51
C GLU A 410 -13.44 12.87 -9.80
N MET A 411 -13.97 11.64 -9.91
CA MET A 411 -13.90 10.86 -11.14
C MET A 411 -14.95 11.38 -12.12
N ASP A 412 -14.58 11.51 -13.40
CA ASP A 412 -15.41 12.03 -14.49
C ASP A 412 -15.45 11.04 -15.68
N PHE A 413 -15.69 9.72 -15.38
CA PHE A 413 -15.79 8.62 -16.35
C PHE A 413 -16.79 7.54 -15.93
#